data_9682da89b1dfe6e951e00c14676c0231
#
_entry.id   9682da89b1dfe6e951e00c14676c0231
#
_cell.length_a   1.000
_cell.length_b   1.000
_cell.length_c   1.000
_cell.angle_alpha   90.00
_cell.angle_beta   90.00
_cell.angle_gamma   90.00
#
_symmetry.space_group_name_H-M   'P 1'
#
loop_
_entity.id
_entity.type
_entity.pdbx_description
1 polymer ?
#
loop_
_entity_poly.entity_id
_entity_poly.type
_entity_poly.pdbx_seq_one_letter_code
_entity_poly.pdbx_strand_id
1 'polypeptide(L)'
;LAPELVQAVADLGYTQPTAVQQKAIPLAMGEGADANGFIDLMVSSQTGSGKTAAFLLPVLNTLILQRAAADAEVKAEFDRLCAEATAKGEPLPKRAKRKDPTNARNFKAAVPGALVLCPTRELAQQVAHDAIELVKHCRGLRVANVVGGIPYQLQIAKLQNADLVVATPGRLLDLQRSLQIKLDKVQFLVVDEADRMLDLGFSDDLAEVNQMTAQRKQTMMFSATFAPRVQQLAMRVMHDNGSGVKKVTVDTPQEKHANIKQALFWADNAQHKRKLLDHWL
;
A
#
# COMPACT_ATOMS: atom_id res chain seq x y z
N LEU A 1 3.98 -10.91 -12.88
CA LEU A 1 3.45 -11.18 -11.53
C LEU A 1 3.76 -12.59 -11.08
N ALA A 2 3.98 -12.79 -9.79
CA ALA A 2 4.16 -14.10 -9.18
C ALA A 2 2.91 -14.99 -9.45
N PRO A 3 3.09 -16.31 -9.69
CA PRO A 3 1.97 -17.20 -10.00
C PRO A 3 0.87 -17.20 -8.95
N GLU A 4 1.23 -17.07 -7.67
CA GLU A 4 0.31 -17.03 -6.54
C GLU A 4 -0.61 -15.80 -6.60
N LEU A 5 -0.10 -14.65 -7.04
CA LEU A 5 -0.90 -13.43 -7.26
C LEU A 5 -1.83 -13.57 -8.47
N VAL A 6 -1.34 -14.13 -9.56
CA VAL A 6 -2.16 -14.39 -10.76
C VAL A 6 -3.33 -15.29 -10.43
N GLN A 7 -3.11 -16.34 -9.66
CA GLN A 7 -4.17 -17.23 -9.20
C GLN A 7 -5.18 -16.52 -8.29
N ALA A 8 -4.72 -15.70 -7.35
CA ALA A 8 -5.60 -14.94 -6.46
C ALA A 8 -6.46 -13.93 -7.23
N VAL A 9 -5.89 -13.24 -8.22
CA VAL A 9 -6.62 -12.33 -9.11
C VAL A 9 -7.71 -13.07 -9.89
N ALA A 10 -7.41 -14.24 -10.42
CA ALA A 10 -8.36 -15.10 -11.12
C ALA A 10 -9.49 -15.56 -10.19
N ASP A 11 -9.18 -15.95 -8.96
CA ASP A 11 -10.16 -16.38 -7.95
C ASP A 11 -11.11 -15.24 -7.54
N LEU A 12 -10.65 -13.99 -7.59
CA LEU A 12 -11.49 -12.82 -7.35
C LEU A 12 -12.40 -12.44 -8.54
N GLY A 13 -12.27 -13.16 -9.66
CA GLY A 13 -13.08 -12.93 -10.86
C GLY A 13 -12.63 -11.73 -11.70
N TYR A 14 -11.43 -11.21 -11.48
CA TYR A 14 -10.86 -10.14 -12.29
C TYR A 14 -10.36 -10.70 -13.61
N THR A 15 -11.06 -10.40 -14.70
CA THR A 15 -10.75 -10.89 -16.04
C THR A 15 -9.97 -9.89 -16.87
N GLN A 16 -10.15 -8.60 -16.62
CA GLN A 16 -9.48 -7.52 -17.33
C GLN A 16 -9.01 -6.42 -16.37
N PRO A 17 -7.82 -5.83 -16.60
CA PRO A 17 -7.35 -4.71 -15.80
C PRO A 17 -8.16 -3.44 -16.10
N THR A 18 -8.36 -2.63 -15.07
CA THR A 18 -8.94 -1.29 -15.20
C THR A 18 -7.96 -0.32 -15.85
N ALA A 19 -8.43 0.87 -16.28
CA ALA A 19 -7.56 1.87 -16.88
C ALA A 19 -6.41 2.31 -15.97
N VAL A 20 -6.68 2.49 -14.66
CA VAL A 20 -5.64 2.85 -13.69
C VAL A 20 -4.62 1.73 -13.51
N GLN A 21 -5.06 0.49 -13.50
CA GLN A 21 -4.18 -0.68 -13.40
C GLN A 21 -3.28 -0.80 -14.64
N GLN A 22 -3.84 -0.64 -15.83
CA GLN A 22 -3.08 -0.71 -17.08
C GLN A 22 -1.96 0.35 -17.16
N LYS A 23 -2.21 1.55 -16.66
CA LYS A 23 -1.25 2.65 -16.68
C LYS A 23 -0.23 2.59 -15.54
N ALA A 24 -0.68 2.25 -14.33
CA ALA A 24 0.14 2.32 -13.13
C ALA A 24 1.00 1.08 -12.87
N ILE A 25 0.47 -0.13 -13.07
CA ILE A 25 1.18 -1.37 -12.74
C ILE A 25 2.50 -1.53 -13.50
N PRO A 26 2.57 -1.34 -14.82
CA PRO A 26 3.84 -1.46 -15.54
C PRO A 26 4.91 -0.48 -15.02
N LEU A 27 4.53 0.77 -14.78
CA LEU A 27 5.43 1.78 -14.22
C LEU A 27 5.88 1.42 -12.80
N ALA A 28 4.96 0.98 -11.96
CA ALA A 28 5.27 0.55 -10.59
C ALA A 28 6.21 -0.67 -10.56
N MET A 29 6.17 -1.52 -11.57
CA MET A 29 7.04 -2.67 -11.72
C MET A 29 8.37 -2.36 -12.40
N GLY A 30 8.65 -1.09 -12.69
CA GLY A 30 9.92 -0.62 -13.19
C GLY A 30 10.01 -0.46 -14.72
N GLU A 31 8.91 -0.48 -15.45
CA GLU A 31 8.94 -0.17 -16.87
C GLU A 31 9.39 1.29 -17.10
N GLY A 32 10.49 1.47 -17.80
CA GLY A 32 11.09 2.78 -18.03
C GLY A 32 11.86 3.36 -16.83
N ALA A 33 12.17 2.53 -15.85
CA ALA A 33 13.00 2.93 -14.71
C ALA A 33 14.48 3.00 -15.07
N ASP A 34 15.19 3.87 -14.36
CA ASP A 34 16.65 3.90 -14.34
C ASP A 34 17.24 2.65 -13.67
N ALA A 35 18.56 2.60 -13.53
CA ALA A 35 19.32 1.47 -12.99
C ALA A 35 18.84 0.96 -11.60
N ASN A 36 18.07 1.75 -10.86
CA ASN A 36 17.53 1.37 -9.54
C ASN A 36 16.23 0.55 -9.58
N GLY A 37 15.59 0.41 -10.74
CA GLY A 37 14.47 -0.50 -10.97
C GLY A 37 13.11 -0.06 -10.44
N PHE A 38 12.98 1.10 -9.78
CA PHE A 38 11.72 1.61 -9.23
C PHE A 38 11.53 3.09 -9.53
N ILE A 39 10.28 3.47 -9.78
CA ILE A 39 9.86 4.84 -10.09
C ILE A 39 8.82 5.26 -9.06
N ASP A 40 8.93 6.47 -8.54
CA ASP A 40 7.89 7.08 -7.72
C ASP A 40 6.72 7.53 -8.59
N LEU A 41 5.51 7.28 -8.12
CA LEU A 41 4.28 7.57 -8.88
C LEU A 41 3.35 8.49 -8.11
N MET A 42 2.77 9.46 -8.81
CA MET A 42 1.56 10.15 -8.41
C MET A 42 0.44 9.75 -9.36
N VAL A 43 -0.61 9.16 -8.83
CA VAL A 43 -1.73 8.64 -9.62
C VAL A 43 -3.01 9.38 -9.28
N SER A 44 -3.62 10.01 -10.29
CA SER A 44 -4.96 10.57 -10.18
C SER A 44 -5.99 9.50 -10.51
N SER A 45 -6.78 9.11 -9.53
CA SER A 45 -7.80 8.09 -9.70
C SER A 45 -8.96 8.29 -8.74
N GLN A 46 -10.15 7.96 -9.20
CA GLN A 46 -11.36 8.03 -8.39
C GLN A 46 -11.58 6.74 -7.60
N THR A 47 -12.41 6.81 -6.56
CA THR A 47 -12.91 5.66 -5.80
C THR A 47 -13.58 4.66 -6.75
N GLY A 48 -13.34 3.36 -6.57
CA GLY A 48 -13.90 2.31 -7.42
C GLY A 48 -13.21 2.11 -8.77
N SER A 49 -12.08 2.78 -9.01
CA SER A 49 -11.31 2.68 -10.26
C SER A 49 -10.39 1.45 -10.35
N GLY A 50 -10.33 0.61 -9.30
CA GLY A 50 -9.37 -0.49 -9.20
C GLY A 50 -7.99 -0.05 -8.70
N LYS A 51 -7.87 1.13 -8.09
CA LYS A 51 -6.60 1.67 -7.59
C LYS A 51 -5.93 0.79 -6.55
N THR A 52 -6.70 0.10 -5.71
CA THR A 52 -6.16 -0.75 -4.65
C THR A 52 -5.30 -1.88 -5.22
N ALA A 53 -5.78 -2.59 -6.23
CA ALA A 53 -4.98 -3.59 -6.92
C ALA A 53 -3.80 -2.97 -7.69
N ALA A 54 -3.96 -1.74 -8.18
CA ALA A 54 -2.90 -1.04 -8.90
C ALA A 54 -1.65 -0.79 -8.04
N PHE A 55 -1.79 -0.55 -6.74
CA PHE A 55 -0.63 -0.45 -5.84
C PHE A 55 -0.31 -1.76 -5.12
N LEU A 56 -1.30 -2.56 -4.75
CA LEU A 56 -1.03 -3.81 -4.02
C LEU A 56 -0.31 -4.85 -4.87
N LEU A 57 -0.67 -5.04 -6.11
CA LEU A 57 -0.08 -6.08 -6.97
C LEU A 57 1.43 -5.88 -7.17
N PRO A 58 1.94 -4.70 -7.55
CA PRO A 58 3.39 -4.50 -7.68
C PRO A 58 4.15 -4.69 -6.35
N VAL A 59 3.62 -4.14 -5.28
CA VAL A 59 4.24 -4.21 -3.95
C VAL A 59 4.29 -5.65 -3.45
N LEU A 60 3.17 -6.35 -3.48
CA LEU A 60 3.08 -7.75 -3.06
C LEU A 60 3.94 -8.67 -3.93
N ASN A 61 3.99 -8.42 -5.24
CA ASN A 61 4.84 -9.19 -6.14
C ASN A 61 6.31 -9.14 -5.71
N THR A 62 6.83 -7.97 -5.41
CA THR A 62 8.21 -7.82 -4.95
C THR A 62 8.44 -8.49 -3.60
N LEU A 63 7.54 -8.32 -2.64
CA LEU A 63 7.65 -8.97 -1.33
C LEU A 63 7.62 -10.49 -1.44
N ILE A 64 6.77 -11.06 -2.29
CA ILE A 64 6.68 -12.50 -2.53
C ILE A 64 7.99 -13.03 -3.12
N LEU A 65 8.54 -12.36 -4.13
CA LEU A 65 9.79 -12.77 -4.77
C LEU A 65 10.97 -12.68 -3.81
N GLN A 66 11.05 -11.63 -3.00
CA GLN A 66 12.09 -11.49 -1.98
C GLN A 66 12.00 -12.57 -0.91
N ARG A 67 10.79 -12.91 -0.48
CA ARG A 67 10.57 -13.97 0.49
C ARG A 67 10.96 -15.35 -0.06
N ALA A 68 10.58 -15.65 -1.29
CA ALA A 68 10.96 -16.89 -1.95
C ALA A 68 12.48 -17.04 -2.06
N ALA A 69 13.18 -15.94 -2.42
CA ALA A 69 14.65 -15.94 -2.48
C ALA A 69 15.28 -16.16 -1.09
N ALA A 70 14.78 -15.48 -0.05
CA ALA A 70 15.25 -15.66 1.31
C ALA A 70 15.02 -17.09 1.84
N ASP A 71 13.85 -17.66 1.59
CA ASP A 71 13.53 -19.04 1.96
C ASP A 71 14.43 -20.05 1.22
N ALA A 72 14.74 -19.81 -0.05
CA ALA A 72 15.66 -20.64 -0.83
C ALA A 72 17.08 -20.60 -0.27
N GLU A 73 17.58 -19.44 0.14
CA GLU A 73 18.89 -19.30 0.79
C GLU A 73 18.95 -20.05 2.12
N VAL A 74 17.93 -19.91 2.96
CA VAL A 74 17.84 -20.62 4.25
C VAL A 74 17.84 -22.14 4.03
N LYS A 75 17.08 -22.62 3.04
CA LYS A 75 17.05 -24.04 2.67
C LYS A 75 18.40 -24.53 2.18
N ALA A 76 19.05 -23.78 1.28
CA ALA A 76 20.36 -24.14 0.73
C ALA A 76 21.42 -24.22 1.84
N GLU A 77 21.44 -23.29 2.79
CA GLU A 77 22.35 -23.28 3.94
C GLU A 77 22.09 -24.49 4.85
N PHE A 78 20.84 -24.78 5.14
CA PHE A 78 20.49 -25.98 5.95
C PHE A 78 20.92 -27.27 5.26
N ASP A 79 20.68 -27.42 3.96
CA ASP A 79 21.10 -28.60 3.18
C ASP A 79 22.61 -28.71 3.16
N ARG A 80 23.36 -27.61 3.08
CA ARG A 80 24.82 -27.57 3.17
C ARG A 80 25.31 -28.08 4.53
N LEU A 81 24.71 -27.59 5.62
CA LEU A 81 25.04 -28.01 6.98
C LEU A 81 24.75 -29.51 7.22
N CYS A 82 23.64 -30.03 6.67
CA CYS A 82 23.31 -31.42 6.70
C CYS A 82 24.36 -32.29 5.95
N ALA A 83 24.76 -31.82 4.77
CA ALA A 83 25.79 -32.52 3.97
C ALA A 83 27.16 -32.56 4.70
N GLU A 84 27.56 -31.43 5.30
CA GLU A 84 28.79 -31.38 6.12
C GLU A 84 28.74 -32.34 7.33
N ALA A 85 27.62 -32.36 8.06
CA ALA A 85 27.43 -33.23 9.20
C ALA A 85 27.48 -34.71 8.78
N THR A 86 26.87 -35.07 7.65
CA THR A 86 26.92 -36.43 7.09
C THR A 86 28.33 -36.80 6.70
N ALA A 87 29.09 -35.91 6.05
CA ALA A 87 30.48 -36.18 5.67
C ALA A 87 31.42 -36.37 6.87
N LYS A 88 31.14 -35.72 8.00
CA LYS A 88 31.90 -35.80 9.24
C LYS A 88 31.42 -36.92 10.19
N GLY A 89 30.31 -37.61 9.86
CA GLY A 89 29.67 -38.58 10.73
C GLY A 89 29.04 -37.98 12.00
N GLU A 90 28.75 -36.68 11.99
CA GLU A 90 28.13 -35.98 13.09
C GLU A 90 26.58 -36.03 13.00
N PRO A 91 25.85 -35.84 14.13
CA PRO A 91 24.38 -35.78 14.10
C PRO A 91 23.88 -34.68 13.17
N LEU A 92 22.79 -34.93 12.43
CA LEU A 92 22.18 -33.96 11.57
C LEU A 92 21.68 -32.75 12.37
N PRO A 93 21.87 -31.51 11.86
CA PRO A 93 21.35 -30.32 12.50
C PRO A 93 19.82 -30.35 12.57
N LYS A 94 19.28 -29.90 13.69
CA LYS A 94 17.82 -29.80 13.89
C LYS A 94 17.33 -28.45 13.39
N ARG A 95 16.20 -28.44 12.71
CA ARG A 95 15.51 -27.18 12.37
C ARG A 95 15.15 -26.45 13.65
N ALA A 96 15.42 -25.15 13.68
CA ALA A 96 15.01 -24.28 14.78
C ALA A 96 13.49 -24.34 14.97
N LYS A 97 13.05 -24.58 16.22
CA LYS A 97 11.60 -24.51 16.52
C LYS A 97 11.11 -23.09 16.34
N ARG A 98 9.94 -22.94 15.70
CA ARG A 98 9.25 -21.64 15.65
C ARG A 98 9.00 -21.16 17.07
N LYS A 99 9.49 -19.96 17.37
CA LYS A 99 9.20 -19.30 18.64
C LYS A 99 7.77 -18.78 18.59
N ASP A 100 7.03 -18.94 19.67
CA ASP A 100 5.69 -18.40 19.83
C ASP A 100 5.78 -16.86 19.90
N PRO A 101 5.21 -16.13 18.92
CA PRO A 101 5.27 -14.67 18.90
C PRO A 101 4.42 -14.01 20.00
N THR A 102 3.49 -14.75 20.61
CA THR A 102 2.65 -14.24 21.70
C THR A 102 3.37 -14.22 23.04
N ASN A 103 4.49 -14.95 23.16
CA ASN A 103 5.29 -14.96 24.35
C ASN A 103 6.14 -13.68 24.45
N ALA A 104 5.98 -12.91 25.52
CA ALA A 104 6.71 -11.66 25.75
C ALA A 104 8.24 -11.80 25.67
N ARG A 105 8.78 -12.97 25.97
CA ARG A 105 10.23 -13.27 25.86
C ARG A 105 10.69 -13.34 24.39
N ASN A 106 9.77 -13.58 23.46
CA ASN A 106 10.04 -13.70 22.02
C ASN A 106 9.63 -12.44 21.27
N PHE A 107 9.26 -11.38 21.98
CA PHE A 107 8.83 -10.13 21.38
C PHE A 107 9.92 -9.56 20.47
N LYS A 108 9.54 -9.21 19.25
CA LYS A 108 10.33 -8.39 18.34
C LYS A 108 9.44 -7.33 17.75
N ALA A 109 9.94 -6.10 17.69
CA ALA A 109 9.26 -5.04 16.96
C ALA A 109 9.06 -5.49 15.50
N ALA A 110 7.87 -5.23 14.93
CA ALA A 110 7.61 -5.50 13.53
C ALA A 110 8.52 -4.65 12.64
N VAL A 111 9.01 -5.24 11.56
CA VAL A 111 9.87 -4.57 10.55
C VAL A 111 9.29 -4.80 9.16
N PRO A 112 8.14 -4.17 8.82
CA PRO A 112 7.49 -4.40 7.54
C PRO A 112 8.35 -3.93 6.37
N GLY A 113 8.25 -4.63 5.24
CA GLY A 113 8.87 -4.24 3.98
C GLY A 113 8.01 -3.26 3.17
N ALA A 114 6.73 -3.17 3.46
CA ALA A 114 5.81 -2.26 2.80
C ALA A 114 4.81 -1.65 3.78
N LEU A 115 4.44 -0.41 3.50
CA LEU A 115 3.52 0.39 4.29
C LEU A 115 2.50 1.06 3.38
N VAL A 116 1.22 0.89 3.67
CA VAL A 116 0.11 1.60 3.04
C VAL A 116 -0.56 2.49 4.07
N LEU A 117 -0.61 3.78 3.82
CA LEU A 117 -1.28 4.76 4.65
C LEU A 117 -2.65 5.11 4.05
N CYS A 118 -3.67 5.04 4.88
CA CYS A 118 -5.05 5.36 4.55
C CYS A 118 -5.58 6.45 5.49
N PRO A 119 -6.44 7.36 5.00
CA PRO A 119 -6.94 8.47 5.83
C PRO A 119 -7.93 8.04 6.89
N THR A 120 -8.63 6.92 6.66
CA THR A 120 -9.69 6.44 7.54
C THR A 120 -9.50 4.97 7.91
N ARG A 121 -10.03 4.62 9.06
CA ARG A 121 -10.08 3.25 9.55
C ARG A 121 -10.80 2.32 8.57
N GLU A 122 -11.92 2.75 8.00
CA GLU A 122 -12.75 1.96 7.08
C GLU A 122 -11.96 1.64 5.80
N LEU A 123 -11.29 2.62 5.21
CA LEU A 123 -10.47 2.39 4.03
C LEU A 123 -9.28 1.47 4.35
N ALA A 124 -8.61 1.67 5.48
CA ALA A 124 -7.51 0.80 5.89
C ALA A 124 -7.95 -0.66 6.07
N GLN A 125 -9.12 -0.88 6.66
CA GLN A 125 -9.69 -2.22 6.81
C GLN A 125 -10.00 -2.87 5.47
N GLN A 126 -10.55 -2.12 4.52
CA GLN A 126 -10.84 -2.61 3.18
C GLN A 126 -9.57 -2.96 2.40
N VAL A 127 -8.57 -2.10 2.43
CA VAL A 127 -7.28 -2.34 1.77
C VAL A 127 -6.59 -3.57 2.38
N ALA A 128 -6.59 -3.70 3.70
CA ALA A 128 -6.02 -4.87 4.37
C ALA A 128 -6.76 -6.17 3.99
N HIS A 129 -8.08 -6.13 3.91
CA HIS A 129 -8.87 -7.26 3.45
C HIS A 129 -8.51 -7.67 2.02
N ASP A 130 -8.42 -6.71 1.11
CA ASP A 130 -8.04 -6.97 -0.28
C ASP A 130 -6.61 -7.56 -0.37
N ALA A 131 -5.68 -7.04 0.43
CA ALA A 131 -4.32 -7.57 0.50
C ALA A 131 -4.29 -9.02 1.00
N ILE A 132 -5.06 -9.34 2.03
CA ILE A 132 -5.18 -10.71 2.56
C ILE A 132 -5.72 -11.67 1.50
N GLU A 133 -6.74 -11.26 0.75
CA GLU A 133 -7.29 -12.05 -0.34
C GLU A 133 -6.26 -12.28 -1.46
N LEU A 134 -5.45 -11.28 -1.79
CA LEU A 134 -4.43 -11.40 -2.81
C LEU A 134 -3.27 -12.32 -2.42
N VAL A 135 -2.97 -12.46 -1.14
CA VAL A 135 -1.86 -13.31 -0.65
C VAL A 135 -2.32 -14.66 -0.13
N LYS A 136 -3.57 -15.05 -0.34
CA LYS A 136 -4.12 -16.32 0.19
C LYS A 136 -3.39 -17.57 -0.29
N HIS A 137 -2.75 -17.52 -1.45
CA HIS A 137 -1.91 -18.61 -1.99
C HIS A 137 -0.44 -18.48 -1.61
N CYS A 138 -0.05 -17.43 -0.90
CA CYS A 138 1.32 -17.18 -0.46
C CYS A 138 1.49 -17.62 0.98
N ARG A 139 2.31 -18.64 1.19
CA ARG A 139 2.61 -19.10 2.56
C ARG A 139 3.59 -18.15 3.24
N GLY A 140 3.21 -17.69 4.43
CA GLY A 140 4.11 -16.95 5.32
C GLY A 140 4.20 -15.46 5.05
N LEU A 141 3.52 -14.90 4.04
CA LEU A 141 3.38 -13.45 3.87
C LEU A 141 2.25 -12.95 4.76
N ARG A 142 2.56 -11.99 5.64
CA ARG A 142 1.61 -11.48 6.63
C ARG A 142 1.24 -10.04 6.36
N VAL A 143 -0.07 -9.77 6.44
CA VAL A 143 -0.67 -8.44 6.36
C VAL A 143 -1.22 -8.06 7.73
N ALA A 144 -0.88 -6.88 8.22
CA ALA A 144 -1.45 -6.34 9.46
C ALA A 144 -2.16 -5.01 9.18
N ASN A 145 -3.26 -4.79 9.88
CA ASN A 145 -4.05 -3.57 9.85
C ASN A 145 -3.86 -2.80 11.17
N VAL A 146 -3.40 -1.57 11.11
CA VAL A 146 -3.05 -0.72 12.26
C VAL A 146 -3.95 0.53 12.26
N VAL A 147 -5.02 0.47 13.03
CA VAL A 147 -6.04 1.53 13.08
C VAL A 147 -6.47 1.84 14.50
N GLY A 148 -6.99 3.05 14.73
CA GLY A 148 -7.59 3.43 16.00
C GLY A 148 -8.83 2.60 16.38
N GLY A 149 -9.21 2.60 17.66
CA GLY A 149 -10.39 1.90 18.15
C GLY A 149 -10.23 0.39 18.36
N ILE A 150 -9.09 -0.18 18.04
CA ILE A 150 -8.74 -1.58 18.38
C ILE A 150 -7.91 -1.58 19.67
N PRO A 151 -8.14 -2.51 20.61
CA PRO A 151 -7.32 -2.64 21.79
C PRO A 151 -5.84 -2.76 21.45
N TYR A 152 -5.01 -1.97 22.12
CA TYR A 152 -3.59 -1.82 21.81
C TYR A 152 -2.82 -3.16 21.86
N GLN A 153 -3.07 -3.95 22.89
CA GLN A 153 -2.42 -5.26 23.05
C GLN A 153 -2.77 -6.23 21.93
N LEU A 154 -4.01 -6.26 21.49
CA LEU A 154 -4.45 -7.10 20.39
C LEU A 154 -3.80 -6.67 19.08
N GLN A 155 -3.66 -5.39 18.86
CA GLN A 155 -3.03 -4.83 17.66
C GLN A 155 -1.54 -5.16 17.62
N ILE A 156 -0.82 -5.04 18.73
CA ILE A 156 0.58 -5.43 18.86
C ILE A 156 0.77 -6.92 18.54
N ALA A 157 -0.08 -7.78 19.07
CA ALA A 157 0.00 -9.22 18.80
C ALA A 157 -0.16 -9.56 17.31
N LYS A 158 -1.11 -8.90 16.63
CA LYS A 158 -1.35 -9.08 15.20
C LYS A 158 -0.26 -8.50 14.31
N LEU A 159 0.45 -7.49 14.80
CA LEU A 159 1.52 -6.80 14.08
C LEU A 159 2.80 -7.63 13.96
N GLN A 160 2.98 -8.63 14.82
CA GLN A 160 4.19 -9.46 14.85
C GLN A 160 4.45 -10.12 13.49
N ASN A 161 5.68 -9.98 13.00
CA ASN A 161 6.13 -10.53 11.71
C ASN A 161 5.33 -10.05 10.48
N ALA A 162 4.65 -8.92 10.54
CA ALA A 162 3.95 -8.35 9.40
C ALA A 162 4.95 -7.92 8.31
N ASP A 163 4.68 -8.32 7.08
CA ASP A 163 5.44 -7.92 5.89
C ASP A 163 4.86 -6.67 5.24
N LEU A 164 3.53 -6.58 5.20
CA LEU A 164 2.77 -5.42 4.77
C LEU A 164 1.93 -4.89 5.93
N VAL A 165 2.07 -3.62 6.22
CA VAL A 165 1.24 -2.91 7.20
C VAL A 165 0.35 -1.91 6.49
N VAL A 166 -0.96 -2.00 6.72
CA VAL A 166 -1.96 -1.02 6.31
C VAL A 166 -2.39 -0.25 7.53
N ALA A 167 -2.24 1.07 7.53
CA ALA A 167 -2.40 1.88 8.73
C ALA A 167 -3.08 3.22 8.46
N THR A 168 -3.71 3.75 9.51
CA THR A 168 -3.99 5.18 9.62
C THR A 168 -2.77 5.89 10.26
N PRO A 169 -2.45 7.13 9.85
CA PRO A 169 -1.20 7.77 10.26
C PRO A 169 -1.02 7.92 11.78
N GLY A 170 -2.06 8.32 12.50
CA GLY A 170 -1.98 8.56 13.94
C GLY A 170 -1.63 7.31 14.73
N ARG A 171 -2.31 6.21 14.51
CA ARG A 171 -2.05 4.95 15.22
C ARG A 171 -0.69 4.36 14.84
N LEU A 172 -0.27 4.49 13.58
CA LEU A 172 1.06 4.05 13.15
C LEU A 172 2.15 4.77 13.93
N LEU A 173 2.06 6.09 14.05
CA LEU A 173 3.05 6.89 14.79
C LEU A 173 3.05 6.57 16.29
N ASP A 174 1.89 6.31 16.88
CA ASP A 174 1.80 5.86 18.28
C ASP A 174 2.57 4.56 18.50
N LEU A 175 2.39 3.58 17.62
CA LEU A 175 3.11 2.31 17.71
C LEU A 175 4.61 2.47 17.46
N GLN A 176 4.99 3.36 16.56
CA GLN A 176 6.39 3.64 16.29
C GLN A 176 7.06 4.33 17.49
N ARG A 177 6.44 5.31 18.11
CA ARG A 177 6.94 5.99 19.31
C ARG A 177 7.08 5.07 20.53
N SER A 178 6.22 4.07 20.63
CA SER A 178 6.29 3.03 21.66
C SER A 178 7.16 1.83 21.30
N LEU A 179 7.92 1.91 20.21
CA LEU A 179 8.88 0.90 19.75
C LEU A 179 8.25 -0.46 19.43
N GLN A 180 7.00 -0.48 19.03
CA GLN A 180 6.29 -1.70 18.63
C GLN A 180 6.47 -2.02 17.14
N ILE A 181 6.83 -1.02 16.34
CA ILE A 181 7.12 -1.13 14.92
C ILE A 181 8.35 -0.29 14.58
N LYS A 182 9.17 -0.80 13.67
CA LYS A 182 10.31 -0.08 13.07
C LYS A 182 10.05 0.10 11.59
N LEU A 183 10.24 1.31 11.08
CA LEU A 183 9.96 1.67 9.69
C LEU A 183 11.22 1.77 8.81
N ASP A 184 12.39 1.50 9.37
CA ASP A 184 13.68 1.60 8.69
C ASP A 184 13.90 0.56 7.59
N LYS A 185 13.12 -0.51 7.56
CA LYS A 185 13.14 -1.55 6.52
C LYS A 185 12.03 -1.43 5.48
N VAL A 186 11.20 -0.41 5.56
CA VAL A 186 10.16 -0.15 4.57
C VAL A 186 10.80 0.17 3.23
N GLN A 187 10.49 -0.64 2.22
CA GLN A 187 10.94 -0.47 0.84
C GLN A 187 9.91 0.26 -0.01
N PHE A 188 8.64 0.07 0.30
CA PHE A 188 7.51 0.62 -0.46
C PHE A 188 6.58 1.38 0.48
N LEU A 189 6.34 2.64 0.15
CA LEU A 189 5.38 3.49 0.83
C LEU A 189 4.26 3.86 -0.15
N VAL A 190 3.03 3.57 0.23
CA VAL A 190 1.82 3.97 -0.51
C VAL A 190 1.00 4.92 0.35
N VAL A 191 0.63 6.05 -0.21
CA VAL A 191 -0.29 7.02 0.38
C VAL A 191 -1.58 7.01 -0.44
N ASP A 192 -2.63 6.44 0.13
CA ASP A 192 -3.92 6.33 -0.54
C ASP A 192 -4.85 7.47 -0.11
N GLU A 193 -5.61 8.01 -1.05
CA GLU A 193 -6.49 9.17 -0.85
C GLU A 193 -5.78 10.36 -0.18
N ALA A 194 -4.69 10.80 -0.80
CA ALA A 194 -3.83 11.87 -0.26
C ALA A 194 -4.56 13.20 -0.06
N ASP A 195 -5.49 13.56 -0.93
CA ASP A 195 -6.35 14.73 -0.80
C ASP A 195 -7.18 14.68 0.49
N ARG A 196 -7.75 13.53 0.81
CA ARG A 196 -8.50 13.34 2.04
C ARG A 196 -7.60 13.39 3.28
N MET A 197 -6.37 12.89 3.19
CA MET A 197 -5.38 13.03 4.26
C MET A 197 -5.10 14.49 4.58
N LEU A 198 -4.99 15.34 3.58
CA LEU A 198 -4.85 16.79 3.76
C LEU A 198 -6.06 17.39 4.47
N ASP A 199 -7.27 17.04 4.03
CA ASP A 199 -8.52 17.54 4.63
C ASP A 199 -8.65 17.15 6.11
N LEU A 200 -8.12 16.00 6.49
CA LEU A 200 -8.12 15.50 7.87
C LEU A 200 -6.91 15.97 8.71
N GLY A 201 -6.01 16.75 8.13
CA GLY A 201 -4.89 17.35 8.85
C GLY A 201 -3.68 16.43 9.07
N PHE A 202 -3.48 15.41 8.24
CA PHE A 202 -2.37 14.44 8.38
C PHE A 202 -1.08 14.85 7.66
N SER A 203 -0.96 16.06 7.16
CA SER A 203 0.21 16.51 6.40
C SER A 203 1.52 16.36 7.18
N ASP A 204 1.55 16.74 8.44
CA ASP A 204 2.74 16.64 9.29
C ASP A 204 3.06 15.18 9.65
N ASP A 205 2.04 14.37 9.90
CA ASP A 205 2.20 12.94 10.16
C ASP A 205 2.82 12.22 8.95
N LEU A 206 2.36 12.55 7.74
CA LEU A 206 2.92 12.00 6.51
C LEU A 206 4.38 12.43 6.31
N ALA A 207 4.73 13.67 6.61
CA ALA A 207 6.12 14.14 6.54
C ALA A 207 7.02 13.40 7.55
N GLU A 208 6.51 13.10 8.73
CA GLU A 208 7.23 12.32 9.75
C GLU A 208 7.47 10.88 9.27
N VAL A 209 6.46 10.24 8.70
CA VAL A 209 6.60 8.88 8.11
C VAL A 209 7.60 8.89 6.95
N ASN A 210 7.60 9.93 6.12
CA ASN A 210 8.59 10.08 5.06
C ASN A 210 10.03 10.05 5.61
N GLN A 211 10.29 10.76 6.69
CA GLN A 211 11.61 10.77 7.32
C GLN A 211 12.00 9.41 7.89
N MET A 212 11.04 8.68 8.48
CA MET A 212 11.28 7.36 9.08
C MET A 212 11.50 6.27 8.04
N THR A 213 11.06 6.47 6.80
CA THR A 213 11.18 5.54 5.68
C THR A 213 12.17 6.01 4.62
N ALA A 214 13.22 6.73 5.01
CA ALA A 214 14.17 7.33 4.09
C ALA A 214 14.91 6.33 3.18
N GLN A 215 15.00 5.06 3.59
CA GLN A 215 15.62 3.97 2.83
C GLN A 215 14.68 3.30 1.81
N ARG A 216 13.44 3.77 1.70
CA ARG A 216 12.48 3.17 0.78
C ARG A 216 12.93 3.31 -0.68
N LYS A 217 12.52 2.34 -1.49
CA LYS A 217 12.85 2.26 -2.92
C LYS A 217 11.81 2.96 -3.80
N GLN A 218 10.56 3.01 -3.35
CA GLN A 218 9.45 3.53 -4.12
C GLN A 218 8.40 4.16 -3.23
N THR A 219 7.83 5.26 -3.70
CA THR A 219 6.65 5.89 -3.12
C THR A 219 5.56 5.99 -4.19
N MET A 220 4.35 5.60 -3.84
CA MET A 220 3.17 5.78 -4.68
C MET A 220 2.12 6.60 -3.93
N MET A 221 1.67 7.68 -4.54
CA MET A 221 0.63 8.54 -3.99
C MET A 221 -0.60 8.52 -4.88
N PHE A 222 -1.74 8.17 -4.32
CA PHE A 222 -3.02 8.15 -4.99
C PHE A 222 -3.92 9.26 -4.46
N SER A 223 -4.52 10.01 -5.36
CA SER A 223 -5.41 11.12 -5.03
C SER A 223 -6.49 11.27 -6.10
N ALA A 224 -7.65 11.77 -5.73
CA ALA A 224 -8.71 12.07 -6.71
C ALA A 224 -8.36 13.26 -7.60
N THR A 225 -7.50 14.16 -7.13
CA THR A 225 -7.09 15.37 -7.84
C THR A 225 -5.59 15.63 -7.73
N PHE A 226 -5.04 16.39 -8.69
CA PHE A 226 -3.69 16.96 -8.62
C PHE A 226 -3.75 18.47 -8.31
N ALA A 227 -4.68 18.90 -7.46
CA ALA A 227 -4.76 20.28 -7.00
C ALA A 227 -3.40 20.75 -6.41
N PRO A 228 -3.08 22.05 -6.45
CA PRO A 228 -1.80 22.57 -5.96
C PRO A 228 -1.44 22.12 -4.54
N ARG A 229 -2.41 22.02 -3.63
CA ARG A 229 -2.22 21.53 -2.26
C ARG A 229 -1.75 20.07 -2.20
N VAL A 230 -2.27 19.22 -3.11
CA VAL A 230 -1.83 17.81 -3.22
C VAL A 230 -0.42 17.73 -3.77
N GLN A 231 -0.07 18.56 -4.74
CA GLN A 231 1.29 18.64 -5.29
C GLN A 231 2.30 19.14 -4.23
N GLN A 232 1.92 20.09 -3.39
CA GLN A 232 2.74 20.53 -2.25
C GLN A 232 2.94 19.42 -1.23
N LEU A 233 1.90 18.63 -0.93
CA LEU A 233 2.04 17.44 -0.10
C LEU A 233 3.01 16.43 -0.71
N ALA A 234 2.92 16.19 -2.01
CA ALA A 234 3.83 15.30 -2.70
C ALA A 234 5.29 15.71 -2.54
N MET A 235 5.60 17.00 -2.59
CA MET A 235 6.95 17.51 -2.34
C MET A 235 7.46 17.22 -0.93
N ARG A 236 6.58 17.06 0.06
CA ARG A 236 6.94 16.73 1.44
C ARG A 236 7.05 15.22 1.70
N VAL A 237 6.45 14.38 0.87
CA VAL A 237 6.29 12.93 1.11
C VAL A 237 7.06 12.10 0.10
N MET A 238 7.29 12.61 -1.10
CA MET A 238 8.00 11.88 -2.16
C MET A 238 9.51 12.01 -2.02
N HIS A 239 10.25 11.08 -2.64
CA HIS A 239 11.72 11.16 -2.72
C HIS A 239 12.17 12.45 -3.40
N ASP A 240 13.29 12.98 -2.95
CA ASP A 240 13.95 14.14 -3.56
C ASP A 240 13.00 15.32 -3.82
N ASN A 241 12.07 15.56 -2.87
CA ASN A 241 11.08 16.63 -2.97
C ASN A 241 10.21 16.53 -4.25
N GLY A 242 9.96 15.31 -4.70
CA GLY A 242 9.11 15.03 -5.88
C GLY A 242 9.85 15.15 -7.22
N SER A 243 11.17 15.30 -7.22
CA SER A 243 11.94 15.19 -8.46
C SER A 243 11.92 13.74 -8.96
N GLY A 244 11.76 13.54 -10.28
CA GLY A 244 11.68 12.19 -10.86
C GLY A 244 10.36 11.45 -10.67
N VAL A 245 9.36 12.08 -10.05
CA VAL A 245 8.03 11.48 -9.88
C VAL A 245 7.29 11.43 -11.22
N LYS A 246 6.77 10.25 -11.57
CA LYS A 246 5.91 10.08 -12.73
C LYS A 246 4.45 10.36 -12.35
N LYS A 247 3.81 11.30 -13.04
CA LYS A 247 2.39 11.61 -12.86
C LYS A 247 1.56 10.77 -13.83
N VAL A 248 0.60 10.01 -13.30
CA VAL A 248 -0.33 9.19 -14.07
C VAL A 248 -1.72 9.78 -13.89
N THR A 249 -2.27 10.30 -14.97
CA THR A 249 -3.65 10.79 -14.99
C THR A 249 -4.50 9.75 -15.68
N VAL A 250 -5.51 9.27 -14.97
CA VAL A 250 -6.56 8.46 -15.55
C VAL A 250 -7.74 9.37 -15.81
N ASP A 251 -7.89 9.81 -17.05
CA ASP A 251 -9.12 10.42 -17.50
C ASP A 251 -10.19 9.32 -17.45
N THR A 252 -11.00 9.31 -16.39
CA THR A 252 -12.34 8.79 -16.54
C THR A 252 -12.95 9.67 -17.62
N PRO A 253 -13.33 9.13 -18.80
CA PRO A 253 -14.27 9.84 -19.61
C PRO A 253 -15.39 10.14 -18.62
N GLN A 254 -15.66 11.43 -18.35
CA GLN A 254 -17.00 11.78 -17.98
C GLN A 254 -17.79 11.16 -19.13
N GLU A 255 -18.37 10.01 -18.87
CA GLU A 255 -19.48 9.58 -19.68
C GLU A 255 -20.45 10.74 -19.52
N LYS A 256 -20.37 11.67 -20.42
CA LYS A 256 -21.49 12.53 -20.73
C LYS A 256 -22.54 11.49 -21.06
N HIS A 257 -23.37 11.18 -20.07
CA HIS A 257 -24.54 10.39 -20.35
C HIS A 257 -25.16 11.11 -21.54
N ALA A 258 -25.11 10.49 -22.71
CA ALA A 258 -25.56 11.09 -23.97
C ALA A 258 -26.99 11.61 -23.87
N ASN A 259 -27.70 11.21 -22.81
CA ASN A 259 -29.07 11.55 -22.47
C ASN A 259 -29.22 12.69 -21.44
N ILE A 260 -28.13 13.22 -20.85
CA ILE A 260 -28.21 14.35 -19.92
C ILE A 260 -27.78 15.61 -20.66
N LYS A 261 -28.76 16.45 -21.01
CA LYS A 261 -28.49 17.81 -21.49
C LYS A 261 -28.28 18.72 -20.28
N GLN A 262 -27.06 19.19 -20.10
CA GLN A 262 -26.76 20.20 -19.10
C GLN A 262 -26.89 21.58 -19.75
N ALA A 263 -27.71 22.45 -19.16
CA ALA A 263 -27.83 23.84 -19.55
C ALA A 263 -27.58 24.73 -18.32
N LEU A 264 -26.75 25.74 -18.50
CA LEU A 264 -26.46 26.71 -17.46
C LEU A 264 -27.40 27.88 -17.59
N PHE A 265 -28.17 28.17 -16.55
CA PHE A 265 -29.07 29.32 -16.49
C PHE A 265 -28.56 30.28 -15.41
N TRP A 266 -28.51 31.56 -15.76
CA TRP A 266 -28.20 32.62 -14.81
C TRP A 266 -29.45 33.02 -14.05
N ALA A 267 -29.33 33.08 -12.72
CA ALA A 267 -30.40 33.59 -11.86
C ALA A 267 -29.89 34.81 -11.13
N ASP A 268 -30.64 35.91 -11.24
CA ASP A 268 -30.27 37.20 -10.64
C ASP A 268 -30.38 37.22 -9.11
N ASN A 269 -31.23 36.36 -8.57
CA ASN A 269 -31.43 36.20 -7.14
C ASN A 269 -32.06 34.85 -6.79
N ALA A 270 -32.21 34.58 -5.49
CA ALA A 270 -32.76 33.30 -5.00
C ALA A 270 -34.21 33.05 -5.45
N GLN A 271 -35.02 34.07 -5.59
CA GLN A 271 -36.41 33.94 -6.07
C GLN A 271 -36.45 33.58 -7.56
N HIS A 272 -35.58 34.18 -8.36
CA HIS A 272 -35.44 33.87 -9.78
C HIS A 272 -34.95 32.45 -9.97
N LYS A 273 -33.97 32.01 -9.18
CA LYS A 273 -33.50 30.62 -9.17
C LYS A 273 -34.63 29.63 -8.88
N ARG A 274 -35.51 29.95 -7.92
CA ARG A 274 -36.65 29.10 -7.57
C ARG A 274 -37.66 29.03 -8.71
N LYS A 275 -37.99 30.14 -9.36
CA LYS A 275 -38.86 30.14 -10.52
C LYS A 275 -38.31 29.36 -11.70
N LEU A 276 -37.01 29.42 -11.95
CA LEU A 276 -36.38 28.63 -12.99
C LEU A 276 -36.47 27.13 -12.67
N LEU A 277 -36.28 26.74 -11.42
CA LEU A 277 -36.40 25.34 -10.99
C LEU A 277 -37.83 24.84 -11.16
N ASP A 278 -38.84 25.62 -10.73
CA ASP A 278 -40.28 25.28 -10.85
C ASP A 278 -40.73 25.18 -12.31
N HIS A 279 -40.05 25.90 -13.21
CA HIS A 279 -40.37 25.84 -14.65
C HIS A 279 -39.85 24.54 -15.31
N TRP A 280 -38.80 23.95 -14.77
CA TRP A 280 -38.16 22.77 -15.36
C TRP A 280 -38.47 21.45 -14.66
N LEU A 281 -39.12 21.49 -13.48
CA LEU A 281 -39.65 20.33 -12.78
C LEU A 281 -41.12 20.06 -13.22
#